data_6a5ce8ffe7d50f8661be951c69adbca9
#
_entry.id   6a5ce8ffe7d50f8661be951c69adbca9
#
_cell.length_a   1.000
_cell.length_b   1.000
_cell.length_c   1.000
_cell.angle_alpha   90.00
_cell.angle_beta   90.00
_cell.angle_gamma   90.00
#
_symmetry.space_group_name_H-M   'P 1'
#
loop_
_entity.id
_entity.type
_entity.pdbx_description
1 polymer ?
#
loop_
_entity_poly.entity_id
_entity_poly.type
_entity_poly.pdbx_seq_one_letter_code
_entity_poly.pdbx_strand_id
1 'polypeptide(L)'
;VGDVVRDAEKFRKGWTGGLPETKCGHGSMLSQTVRQREWIPEIIRKYEIESIADIGAGDLNWIKKMDLAGASYRAYDLVPRLPQVVAFDLVNEVAPQADLLMCLWVLNHLEMEPCRQAIANLKASGSKYLMMTDRPIWHHEQPEEILMEPIESLRLNNKNDSILLVRL
;
A
#
# COMPACT_ATOMS: atom_id res chain seq x y z
N VAL A 1 0.36 -17.58 18.78
CA VAL A 1 0.24 -16.80 17.54
C VAL A 1 1.25 -15.68 17.68
N GLY A 2 2.46 -15.86 17.11
CA GLY A 2 3.52 -14.86 17.15
C GLY A 2 3.07 -13.60 16.41
N ASP A 3 3.62 -12.45 16.80
CA ASP A 3 3.34 -11.15 16.16
C ASP A 3 3.71 -11.21 14.68
N VAL A 4 2.71 -11.36 13.84
CA VAL A 4 2.81 -11.44 12.37
C VAL A 4 3.25 -10.10 11.80
N VAL A 5 2.99 -9.03 12.52
CA VAL A 5 3.31 -7.65 12.15
C VAL A 5 4.36 -7.09 13.09
N ARG A 6 5.47 -6.71 12.52
CA ARG A 6 6.50 -5.95 13.22
C ARG A 6 5.87 -4.64 13.73
N ASP A 7 6.03 -4.34 15.01
CA ASP A 7 5.41 -3.16 15.63
C ASP A 7 3.86 -3.15 15.68
N ALA A 8 3.20 -4.31 15.78
CA ALA A 8 1.72 -4.42 15.81
C ALA A 8 1.06 -3.45 16.82
N GLU A 9 1.70 -3.19 17.96
CA GLU A 9 1.20 -2.25 18.95
C GLU A 9 1.23 -0.80 18.47
N LYS A 10 2.24 -0.40 17.68
CA LYS A 10 2.31 0.92 17.05
C LYS A 10 1.20 1.10 16.02
N PHE A 11 0.87 0.04 15.27
CA PHE A 11 -0.25 0.09 14.34
C PHE A 11 -1.58 0.29 15.07
N ARG A 12 -1.83 -0.44 16.16
CA ARG A 12 -3.07 -0.31 16.94
C ARG A 12 -3.21 1.05 17.60
N LYS A 13 -2.15 1.59 18.21
CA LYS A 13 -2.14 2.89 18.87
C LYS A 13 -2.08 4.08 17.91
N GLY A 14 -1.74 3.84 16.65
CA GLY A 14 -1.40 4.85 15.67
C GLY A 14 0.10 5.17 15.71
N TRP A 15 0.64 5.37 14.56
CA TRP A 15 2.05 5.73 14.32
C TRP A 15 2.27 7.22 14.65
N THR A 16 1.99 7.61 15.88
CA THR A 16 1.65 8.99 16.17
C THR A 16 2.83 9.91 16.28
N GLY A 17 4.03 9.52 16.47
CA GLY A 17 5.17 10.47 16.61
C GLY A 17 4.81 11.94 16.93
N GLY A 18 3.62 12.20 17.45
CA GLY A 18 3.13 13.55 17.74
C GLY A 18 2.62 14.36 16.53
N LEU A 19 2.38 13.72 15.37
CA LEU A 19 1.92 14.42 14.17
C LEU A 19 0.41 14.68 14.24
N PRO A 20 -0.04 15.96 14.22
CA PRO A 20 -1.47 16.28 14.28
C PRO A 20 -2.22 15.95 12.98
N GLU A 21 -1.51 15.89 11.85
CA GLU A 21 -2.10 15.74 10.52
C GLU A 21 -2.55 14.31 10.22
N THR A 22 -1.79 13.31 10.64
CA THR A 22 -2.05 11.89 10.33
C THR A 22 -1.64 10.97 11.48
N LYS A 23 -2.35 9.86 11.64
CA LYS A 23 -2.02 8.78 12.56
C LYS A 23 -1.20 7.66 11.94
N CYS A 24 -0.91 7.76 10.64
CA CYS A 24 -0.22 6.74 9.86
C CYS A 24 1.28 7.04 9.64
N GLY A 25 1.83 8.01 10.39
CA GLY A 25 3.24 8.35 10.36
C GLY A 25 3.61 9.41 9.33
N HIS A 26 4.89 9.82 9.38
CA HIS A 26 5.42 10.93 8.58
C HIS A 26 5.23 10.73 7.06
N GLY A 27 5.37 9.48 6.57
CA GLY A 27 5.19 9.15 5.15
C GLY A 27 3.79 9.40 4.60
N SER A 28 2.78 9.50 5.48
CA SER A 28 1.38 9.78 5.10
C SER A 28 1.01 11.27 5.15
N MET A 29 1.95 12.16 5.44
CA MET A 29 1.73 13.61 5.41
C MET A 29 1.55 14.12 3.99
N LEU A 30 0.74 15.16 3.82
CA LEU A 30 0.52 15.79 2.51
C LEU A 30 1.81 16.31 1.88
N SER A 31 2.73 16.83 2.69
CA SER A 31 4.05 17.29 2.22
C SER A 31 4.93 16.16 1.67
N GLN A 32 4.75 14.93 2.15
CA GLN A 32 5.52 13.75 1.72
C GLN A 32 4.91 13.02 0.54
N THR A 33 3.62 13.23 0.29
CA THR A 33 2.84 12.50 -0.72
C THR A 33 2.54 13.32 -1.98
N VAL A 34 3.23 14.45 -2.20
CA VAL A 34 3.02 15.33 -3.36
C VAL A 34 3.20 14.55 -4.66
N ARG A 35 4.35 13.87 -4.81
CA ARG A 35 4.68 13.14 -6.04
C ARG A 35 3.72 11.98 -6.32
N GLN A 36 3.30 11.26 -5.29
CA GLN A 36 2.31 10.18 -5.41
C GLN A 36 0.98 10.72 -5.92
N ARG A 37 0.51 11.82 -5.34
CA ARG A 37 -0.76 12.47 -5.71
C ARG A 37 -0.76 13.07 -7.13
N GLU A 38 0.40 13.33 -7.69
CA GLU A 38 0.56 13.76 -9.09
C GLU A 38 0.65 12.55 -10.03
N TRP A 39 1.48 11.57 -9.69
CA TRP A 39 1.78 10.43 -10.55
C TRP A 39 0.66 9.38 -10.63
N ILE A 40 0.03 9.03 -9.50
CA ILE A 40 -1.01 7.99 -9.47
C ILE A 40 -2.19 8.33 -10.38
N PRO A 41 -2.72 9.56 -10.43
CA PRO A 41 -3.76 9.93 -11.40
C PRO A 41 -3.35 9.77 -12.87
N GLU A 42 -2.08 9.97 -13.19
CA GLU A 42 -1.56 9.72 -14.55
C GLU A 42 -1.57 8.22 -14.88
N ILE A 43 -1.16 7.38 -13.93
CA ILE A 43 -1.24 5.91 -14.06
C ILE A 43 -2.68 5.45 -14.23
N ILE A 44 -3.62 5.98 -13.43
CA ILE A 44 -5.05 5.64 -13.54
C ILE A 44 -5.56 5.91 -14.95
N ARG A 45 -5.26 7.09 -15.51
CA ARG A 45 -5.68 7.45 -16.87
C ARG A 45 -4.98 6.61 -17.95
N LYS A 46 -3.66 6.42 -17.82
CA LYS A 46 -2.83 5.71 -18.81
C LYS A 46 -3.24 4.24 -18.96
N TYR A 47 -3.60 3.59 -17.87
CA TYR A 47 -3.94 2.17 -17.84
C TYR A 47 -5.44 1.92 -17.74
N GLU A 48 -6.25 2.96 -17.92
CA GLU A 48 -7.72 2.89 -17.91
C GLU A 48 -8.26 2.14 -16.68
N ILE A 49 -7.73 2.52 -15.48
CA ILE A 49 -8.11 1.93 -14.21
C ILE A 49 -9.49 2.44 -13.81
N GLU A 50 -10.46 1.53 -13.66
CA GLU A 50 -11.83 1.85 -13.26
C GLU A 50 -12.10 1.52 -11.79
N SER A 51 -11.27 0.65 -11.18
CA SER A 51 -11.44 0.22 -9.79
C SER A 51 -10.10 0.12 -9.06
N ILE A 52 -10.09 0.60 -7.81
CA ILE A 52 -8.91 0.61 -6.93
C ILE A 52 -9.29 -0.02 -5.60
N ALA A 53 -8.49 -1.00 -5.16
CA ALA A 53 -8.50 -1.50 -3.80
C ALA A 53 -7.19 -1.10 -3.12
N ASP A 54 -7.29 -0.27 -2.08
CA ASP A 54 -6.15 0.27 -1.33
C ASP A 54 -5.97 -0.54 -0.04
N ILE A 55 -4.94 -1.36 0.01
CA ILE A 55 -4.60 -2.24 1.11
C ILE A 55 -3.59 -1.54 2.03
N GLY A 56 -3.96 -1.34 3.28
CA GLY A 56 -3.20 -0.53 4.23
C GLY A 56 -3.48 0.96 4.08
N ALA A 57 -4.75 1.30 3.78
CA ALA A 57 -5.20 2.65 3.47
C ALA A 57 -5.07 3.65 4.63
N GLY A 58 -4.92 3.16 5.86
CA GLY A 58 -4.72 3.97 7.05
C GLY A 58 -5.89 4.91 7.37
N ASP A 59 -5.57 6.19 7.58
CA ASP A 59 -6.55 7.24 7.92
C ASP A 59 -7.01 8.06 6.70
N LEU A 60 -6.61 7.65 5.50
CA LEU A 60 -6.95 8.29 4.22
C LEU A 60 -6.48 9.75 4.12
N ASN A 61 -5.47 10.16 4.87
CA ASN A 61 -5.06 11.56 4.95
C ASN A 61 -4.73 12.16 3.58
N TRP A 62 -3.89 11.51 2.80
CA TRP A 62 -3.43 12.01 1.52
C TRP A 62 -4.32 11.59 0.34
N ILE A 63 -4.93 10.38 0.41
CA ILE A 63 -5.75 9.86 -0.69
C ILE A 63 -6.99 10.73 -0.94
N LYS A 64 -7.57 11.32 0.11
CA LYS A 64 -8.69 12.26 0.02
C LYS A 64 -8.36 13.55 -0.75
N LYS A 65 -7.08 13.81 -0.97
CA LYS A 65 -6.57 14.99 -1.69
C LYS A 65 -6.05 14.65 -3.09
N MET A 66 -6.21 13.40 -3.50
CA MET A 66 -5.78 12.91 -4.81
C MET A 66 -6.99 12.84 -5.76
N ASP A 67 -6.75 13.20 -7.02
CA ASP A 67 -7.69 12.96 -8.11
C ASP A 67 -7.69 11.47 -8.46
N LEU A 68 -8.82 10.80 -8.30
CA LEU A 68 -8.98 9.39 -8.67
C LEU A 68 -9.32 9.19 -10.15
N ALA A 69 -9.35 10.26 -10.93
CA ALA A 69 -9.61 10.24 -12.37
C ALA A 69 -10.90 9.47 -12.77
N GLY A 70 -11.89 9.43 -11.87
CA GLY A 70 -13.16 8.74 -12.08
C GLY A 70 -13.18 7.28 -11.61
N ALA A 71 -12.05 6.70 -11.20
CA ALA A 71 -12.00 5.34 -10.69
C ALA A 71 -12.76 5.19 -9.36
N SER A 72 -13.45 4.08 -9.21
CA SER A 72 -14.04 3.69 -7.92
C SER A 72 -12.92 3.31 -6.94
N TYR A 73 -13.08 3.66 -5.66
CA TYR A 73 -12.05 3.44 -4.63
C TYR A 73 -12.64 2.76 -3.41
N ARG A 74 -11.97 1.70 -2.96
CA ARG A 74 -12.24 1.01 -1.69
C ARG A 74 -10.99 0.93 -0.84
N ALA A 75 -11.14 1.26 0.43
CA ALA A 75 -10.08 1.27 1.43
C ALA A 75 -10.17 0.06 2.35
N TYR A 76 -9.02 -0.59 2.58
CA TYR A 76 -8.87 -1.76 3.44
C TYR A 76 -7.68 -1.55 4.37
N ASP A 77 -7.82 -1.93 5.64
CA ASP A 77 -6.72 -1.84 6.61
C ASP A 77 -6.87 -2.90 7.70
N LEU A 78 -5.75 -3.38 8.24
CA LEU A 78 -5.75 -4.29 9.39
C LEU A 78 -6.39 -3.64 10.62
N VAL A 79 -6.23 -2.32 10.76
CA VAL A 79 -6.76 -1.52 11.88
C VAL A 79 -7.58 -0.34 11.32
N PRO A 80 -8.84 -0.55 10.93
CA PRO A 80 -9.68 0.51 10.38
C PRO A 80 -9.79 1.70 11.36
N ARG A 81 -9.47 2.88 10.86
CA ARG A 81 -9.53 4.13 11.65
C ARG A 81 -10.72 5.00 11.32
N LEU A 82 -11.42 4.66 10.25
CA LEU A 82 -12.56 5.41 9.73
C LEU A 82 -13.66 4.43 9.32
N PRO A 83 -14.96 4.81 9.42
CA PRO A 83 -16.07 3.91 9.08
C PRO A 83 -16.06 3.38 7.64
N GLN A 84 -15.47 4.13 6.70
CA GLN A 84 -15.39 3.75 5.28
C GLN A 84 -14.19 2.83 4.97
N VAL A 85 -13.32 2.55 5.93
CA VAL A 85 -12.21 1.60 5.79
C VAL A 85 -12.67 0.23 6.26
N VAL A 86 -12.54 -0.77 5.40
CA VAL A 86 -12.94 -2.14 5.70
C VAL A 86 -11.81 -2.84 6.46
N ALA A 87 -12.15 -3.57 7.53
CA ALA A 87 -11.18 -4.43 8.22
C ALA A 87 -10.73 -5.55 7.28
N PHE A 88 -9.42 -5.71 7.11
CA PHE A 88 -8.85 -6.69 6.19
C PHE A 88 -7.43 -7.07 6.61
N ASP A 89 -7.16 -8.38 6.64
CA ASP A 89 -5.85 -8.95 6.97
C ASP A 89 -5.22 -9.58 5.72
N LEU A 90 -4.35 -8.83 5.06
CA LEU A 90 -3.66 -9.27 3.85
C LEU A 90 -2.84 -10.56 4.02
N VAL A 91 -2.38 -10.88 5.23
CA VAL A 91 -1.62 -12.10 5.48
C VAL A 91 -2.54 -13.33 5.45
N ASN A 92 -3.76 -13.21 5.94
CA ASN A 92 -4.70 -14.32 6.12
C ASN A 92 -5.82 -14.36 5.07
N GLU A 93 -5.98 -13.32 4.27
CA GLU A 93 -7.09 -13.18 3.32
C GLU A 93 -6.57 -12.85 1.92
N VAL A 94 -7.16 -13.45 0.89
CA VAL A 94 -6.89 -13.09 -0.51
C VAL A 94 -7.37 -11.67 -0.76
N ALA A 95 -6.54 -10.86 -1.39
CA ALA A 95 -6.87 -9.47 -1.67
C ALA A 95 -8.13 -9.35 -2.56
N PRO A 96 -8.97 -8.33 -2.35
CA PRO A 96 -10.14 -8.12 -3.18
C PRO A 96 -9.74 -7.81 -4.61
N GLN A 97 -10.49 -8.31 -5.57
CA GLN A 97 -10.26 -8.05 -6.99
C GLN A 97 -10.56 -6.58 -7.33
N ALA A 98 -9.65 -5.96 -8.08
CA ALA A 98 -9.79 -4.62 -8.65
C ALA A 98 -8.94 -4.51 -9.93
N ASP A 99 -9.07 -3.43 -10.70
CA ASP A 99 -8.11 -3.18 -11.78
C ASP A 99 -6.73 -2.88 -11.20
N LEU A 100 -6.67 -2.09 -10.11
CA LEU A 100 -5.45 -1.74 -9.40
C LEU A 100 -5.56 -2.09 -7.92
N LEU A 101 -4.64 -2.92 -7.44
CA LEU A 101 -4.32 -3.02 -6.01
C LEU A 101 -3.26 -1.96 -5.67
N MET A 102 -3.51 -1.15 -4.65
CA MET A 102 -2.50 -0.32 -4.02
C MET A 102 -2.09 -0.97 -2.70
N CYS A 103 -0.79 -1.21 -2.52
CA CYS A 103 -0.22 -1.80 -1.30
C CYS A 103 1.07 -1.03 -0.94
N LEU A 104 0.89 0.23 -0.51
CA LEU A 104 1.97 1.15 -0.26
C LEU A 104 2.36 1.15 1.21
N TRP A 105 3.65 0.91 1.50
CA TRP A 105 4.21 0.92 2.86
C TRP A 105 3.57 -0.12 3.81
N VAL A 106 3.08 -1.24 3.28
CA VAL A 106 2.49 -2.34 4.05
C VAL A 106 3.48 -3.48 4.20
N LEU A 107 4.01 -4.00 3.09
CA LEU A 107 4.85 -5.19 3.09
C LEU A 107 6.15 -5.01 3.88
N ASN A 108 6.67 -3.79 3.95
CA ASN A 108 7.86 -3.43 4.71
C ASN A 108 7.69 -3.55 6.25
N HIS A 109 6.46 -3.70 6.73
CA HIS A 109 6.16 -3.90 8.15
C HIS A 109 5.94 -5.37 8.52
N LEU A 110 5.96 -6.26 7.53
CA LEU A 110 5.80 -7.69 7.74
C LEU A 110 7.16 -8.38 7.93
N GLU A 111 7.19 -9.43 8.72
CA GLU A 111 8.29 -10.39 8.74
C GLU A 111 8.28 -11.19 7.43
N MET A 112 9.37 -11.93 7.14
CA MET A 112 9.61 -12.59 5.84
C MET A 112 8.46 -13.51 5.42
N GLU A 113 8.06 -14.44 6.29
CA GLU A 113 7.05 -15.45 5.95
C GLU A 113 5.64 -14.83 5.80
N PRO A 114 5.15 -13.97 6.71
CA PRO A 114 3.95 -13.18 6.48
C PRO A 114 3.98 -12.34 5.19
N CYS A 115 5.14 -11.78 4.83
CA CYS A 115 5.29 -11.02 3.59
C CYS A 115 5.11 -11.90 2.35
N ARG A 116 5.69 -13.12 2.33
CA ARG A 116 5.48 -14.11 1.26
C ARG A 116 4.01 -14.47 1.10
N GLN A 117 3.33 -14.72 2.22
CA GLN A 117 1.90 -15.03 2.22
C GLN A 117 1.07 -13.84 1.70
N ALA A 118 1.37 -12.62 2.15
CA ALA A 118 0.71 -11.41 1.67
C ALA A 118 0.87 -11.23 0.15
N ILE A 119 2.06 -11.47 -0.40
CA ILE A 119 2.32 -11.41 -1.84
C ILE A 119 1.54 -12.49 -2.59
N ALA A 120 1.48 -13.71 -2.06
CA ALA A 120 0.67 -14.77 -2.64
C ALA A 120 -0.81 -14.38 -2.69
N ASN A 121 -1.33 -13.75 -1.63
CA ASN A 121 -2.70 -13.27 -1.54
C ASN A 121 -2.98 -12.08 -2.51
N LEU A 122 -2.01 -11.20 -2.73
CA LEU A 122 -2.11 -10.15 -3.75
C LEU A 122 -2.17 -10.77 -5.15
N LYS A 123 -1.28 -11.72 -5.46
CA LYS A 123 -1.26 -12.42 -6.77
C LYS A 123 -2.53 -13.24 -7.02
N ALA A 124 -3.10 -13.85 -5.98
CA ALA A 124 -4.33 -14.64 -6.09
C ALA A 124 -5.60 -13.82 -6.27
N SER A 125 -5.55 -12.50 -6.13
CA SER A 125 -6.70 -11.60 -6.19
C SER A 125 -7.45 -11.59 -7.54
N GLY A 126 -6.76 -11.94 -8.64
CA GLY A 126 -7.26 -11.78 -10.01
C GLY A 126 -7.28 -10.32 -10.49
N SER A 127 -6.60 -9.42 -9.79
CA SER A 127 -6.44 -8.02 -10.19
C SER A 127 -5.46 -7.89 -11.37
N LYS A 128 -5.54 -6.78 -12.11
CA LYS A 128 -4.68 -6.57 -13.30
C LYS A 128 -3.32 -6.00 -12.93
N TYR A 129 -3.30 -5.06 -11.98
CA TYR A 129 -2.12 -4.33 -11.60
C TYR A 129 -1.94 -4.27 -10.09
N LEU A 130 -0.69 -4.26 -9.66
CA LEU A 130 -0.29 -3.98 -8.28
C LEU A 130 0.65 -2.77 -8.26
N MET A 131 0.32 -1.79 -7.43
CA MET A 131 1.19 -0.68 -7.07
C MET A 131 1.73 -0.91 -5.67
N MET A 132 3.05 -0.99 -5.53
CA MET A 132 3.69 -1.30 -4.27
C MET A 132 4.99 -0.51 -4.08
N THR A 133 5.48 -0.42 -2.86
CA THR A 133 6.83 0.11 -2.58
C THR A 133 7.90 -0.93 -2.92
N ASP A 134 9.03 -0.49 -3.48
CA ASP A 134 10.12 -1.34 -3.97
C ASP A 134 10.95 -2.03 -2.87
N ARG A 135 10.77 -1.61 -1.62
CA ARG A 135 11.45 -2.21 -0.47
C ARG A 135 10.45 -2.79 0.52
N PRO A 136 9.90 -3.97 0.22
CA PRO A 136 8.94 -4.59 1.10
C PRO A 136 9.54 -4.99 2.45
N ILE A 137 10.85 -5.21 2.55
CA ILE A 137 11.50 -5.66 3.80
C ILE A 137 12.76 -4.84 4.09
N TRP A 138 12.80 -4.19 5.27
CA TRP A 138 13.85 -3.24 5.66
C TRP A 138 15.24 -3.85 5.93
N HIS A 139 15.36 -5.18 6.16
CA HIS A 139 16.57 -5.75 6.77
C HIS A 139 17.10 -7.05 6.17
N HIS A 140 16.49 -7.64 5.15
CA HIS A 140 16.87 -8.93 4.60
C HIS A 140 16.89 -8.94 3.08
N GLU A 141 17.49 -9.99 2.51
CA GLU A 141 17.37 -10.31 1.09
C GLU A 141 15.87 -10.37 0.72
N GLN A 142 15.52 -9.71 -0.36
CA GLN A 142 14.13 -9.71 -0.81
C GLN A 142 13.78 -11.11 -1.29
N PRO A 143 12.62 -11.67 -0.91
CA PRO A 143 12.17 -12.94 -1.46
C PRO A 143 12.07 -12.83 -2.99
N GLU A 144 12.48 -13.87 -3.71
CA GLU A 144 12.42 -13.91 -5.18
C GLU A 144 10.99 -13.64 -5.69
N GLU A 145 9.97 -14.02 -4.91
CA GLU A 145 8.55 -13.80 -5.24
C GLU A 145 8.16 -12.32 -5.33
N ILE A 146 8.96 -11.42 -4.75
CA ILE A 146 8.77 -9.96 -4.80
C ILE A 146 9.44 -9.35 -6.02
N LEU A 147 10.37 -10.04 -6.65
CA LEU A 147 11.06 -9.59 -7.85
C LEU A 147 10.11 -9.64 -9.06
N MET A 148 9.14 -8.72 -9.08
CA MET A 148 8.27 -8.51 -10.23
C MET A 148 8.85 -7.38 -11.09
N GLU A 149 8.90 -7.59 -12.40
CA GLU A 149 9.36 -6.54 -13.32
C GLU A 149 8.35 -5.38 -13.32
N PRO A 150 8.77 -4.17 -12.96
CA PRO A 150 7.90 -3.02 -12.99
C PRO A 150 7.64 -2.58 -14.43
N ILE A 151 6.40 -2.27 -14.75
CA ILE A 151 6.01 -1.61 -16.01
C ILE A 151 6.12 -0.09 -15.90
N GLU A 152 6.04 0.44 -14.67
CA GLU A 152 6.24 1.85 -14.34
C GLU A 152 6.88 1.97 -12.97
N SER A 153 7.61 3.06 -12.74
CA SER A 153 8.16 3.37 -11.42
C SER A 153 8.19 4.87 -11.12
N LEU A 154 7.95 5.22 -9.87
CA LEU A 154 8.10 6.57 -9.34
C LEU A 154 9.19 6.59 -8.26
N ARG A 155 10.31 7.25 -8.51
CA ARG A 155 11.34 7.46 -7.48
C ARG A 155 10.89 8.49 -6.46
N LEU A 156 10.93 8.15 -5.19
CA LEU A 156 10.56 9.04 -4.09
C LEU A 156 11.74 9.92 -3.66
N ASN A 157 11.43 11.07 -3.02
CA ASN A 157 12.44 12.04 -2.63
C ASN A 157 13.43 11.49 -1.60
N ASN A 158 14.72 11.71 -1.82
CA ASN A 158 15.85 11.60 -0.88
C ASN A 158 16.14 10.21 -0.27
N LYS A 159 15.43 9.17 -0.67
CA LYS A 159 15.72 7.80 -0.29
C LYS A 159 15.74 6.93 -1.54
N ASN A 160 16.47 5.83 -1.50
CA ASN A 160 16.43 4.86 -2.60
C ASN A 160 15.09 4.12 -2.69
N ASP A 161 14.00 4.72 -2.26
CA ASP A 161 12.67 4.15 -2.26
C ASP A 161 11.93 4.56 -3.52
N SER A 162 11.25 3.64 -4.16
CA SER A 162 10.39 3.87 -5.31
C SER A 162 9.02 3.23 -5.09
N ILE A 163 8.04 3.71 -5.81
CA ILE A 163 6.77 3.02 -6.01
C ILE A 163 6.83 2.34 -7.36
N LEU A 164 6.48 1.08 -7.40
CA LEU A 164 6.46 0.25 -8.60
C LEU A 164 5.02 -0.04 -9.00
N LEU A 165 4.74 0.01 -10.29
CA LEU A 165 3.55 -0.57 -10.87
C LEU A 165 3.96 -1.85 -11.60
N VAL A 166 3.36 -2.97 -11.24
CA VAL A 166 3.60 -4.27 -11.84
C VAL A 166 2.29 -4.86 -12.39
N ARG A 167 2.40 -5.76 -13.36
CA ARG A 167 1.27 -6.56 -13.83
C ARG A 167 1.19 -7.84 -13.01
N LEU A 168 0.00 -8.18 -12.53
CA LEU A 168 -0.27 -9.43 -11.82
C LEU A 168 -0.65 -10.57 -12.78
#